data_3918c4a6c0e14c339b428b629c36aa10
#
_entry.id   3918c4a6c0e14c339b428b629c36aa10
#
_cell.length_a   1.000
_cell.length_b   1.000
_cell.length_c   1.000
_cell.angle_alpha   90.00
_cell.angle_beta   90.00
_cell.angle_gamma   90.00
#
_symmetry.space_group_name_H-M   'P 1'
#
loop_
_entity.id
_entity.type
_entity.pdbx_description
1 polymer ?
#
loop_
_entity_poly.entity_id
_entity_poly.type
_entity_poly.pdbx_seq_one_letter_code
_entity_poly.pdbx_strand_id
1 'polypeptide(L)'
;MAQITIIDDDLAMEILAENLRYLGHNVERFSSAKDALENIDAIVNRDLIVLDIIMERPIDAQNAGISGVLTTGMEIYQSVRTKHSHLPIIVHSATTDTGLVNLLSRDPYTTFLSKWSSPSLADVISRIEAALGIKSSIPPPRAFIVHGHDEETKLAVKNYLQNTLKLPEPIILHEQPNLGRTVIEKFEHHAAQSNLAFIVLTPDDKIADANSSNDGKRRARQNVIFELGFFLGTLGRSTGRIFLLHKGPLDLPSDLSGVIYIDVTNGVEAAGEKIRKELEHVLR
;
A
#
# COMPACT_ATOMS: atom_id res chain seq x y z
N MET A 1 -10.24 -13.68 -15.25
CA MET A 1 -10.89 -12.34 -15.25
C MET A 1 -12.12 -12.45 -14.37
N ALA A 2 -12.15 -11.76 -13.24
CA ALA A 2 -13.26 -11.80 -12.30
C ALA A 2 -14.02 -10.46 -12.29
N GLN A 3 -15.30 -10.51 -11.92
CA GLN A 3 -16.18 -9.37 -11.72
C GLN A 3 -16.14 -9.01 -10.24
N ILE A 4 -15.56 -7.88 -9.88
CA ILE A 4 -15.36 -7.46 -8.48
C ILE A 4 -16.14 -6.18 -8.23
N THR A 5 -16.82 -6.08 -7.10
CA THR A 5 -17.41 -4.83 -6.64
C THR A 5 -16.72 -4.34 -5.39
N ILE A 6 -16.37 -3.06 -5.36
CA ILE A 6 -15.84 -2.37 -4.18
C ILE A 6 -16.91 -1.41 -3.68
N ILE A 7 -17.27 -1.51 -2.40
CA ILE A 7 -18.26 -0.65 -1.75
C ILE A 7 -17.57 0.02 -0.56
N ASP A 8 -17.13 1.24 -0.77
CA ASP A 8 -16.32 1.99 0.20
C ASP A 8 -16.31 3.48 -0.20
N ASP A 9 -16.54 4.38 0.74
CA ASP A 9 -16.57 5.83 0.51
C ASP A 9 -15.17 6.48 0.52
N ASP A 10 -14.14 5.75 0.97
CA ASP A 10 -12.76 6.20 0.95
C ASP A 10 -12.20 6.28 -0.47
N LEU A 11 -11.76 7.48 -0.88
CA LEU A 11 -11.15 7.72 -2.20
C LEU A 11 -9.87 6.88 -2.43
N ALA A 12 -9.17 6.49 -1.37
CA ALA A 12 -8.00 5.63 -1.48
C ALA A 12 -8.32 4.26 -2.11
N MET A 13 -9.58 3.81 -2.05
CA MET A 13 -10.02 2.57 -2.66
C MET A 13 -10.05 2.60 -4.19
N GLU A 14 -9.95 3.79 -4.82
CA GLU A 14 -9.76 3.88 -6.27
C GLU A 14 -8.40 3.31 -6.70
N ILE A 15 -7.37 3.48 -5.86
CA ILE A 15 -6.05 2.89 -6.10
C ILE A 15 -6.15 1.35 -6.13
N LEU A 16 -6.92 0.76 -5.22
CA LEU A 16 -7.18 -0.69 -5.24
C LEU A 16 -7.91 -1.10 -6.52
N ALA A 17 -8.94 -0.35 -6.90
CA ALA A 17 -9.73 -0.62 -8.10
C ALA A 17 -8.87 -0.56 -9.37
N GLU A 18 -8.02 0.44 -9.51
CA GLU A 18 -7.09 0.58 -10.65
C GLU A 18 -6.09 -0.58 -10.72
N ASN A 19 -5.52 -0.99 -9.58
CA ASN A 19 -4.60 -2.12 -9.54
C ASN A 19 -5.30 -3.44 -9.91
N LEU A 20 -6.51 -3.68 -9.45
CA LEU A 20 -7.27 -4.88 -9.82
C LEU A 20 -7.64 -4.86 -11.32
N ARG A 21 -7.99 -3.70 -11.90
CA ARG A 21 -8.22 -3.55 -13.35
C ARG A 21 -6.93 -3.82 -14.13
N TYR A 22 -5.78 -3.34 -13.65
CA TYR A 22 -4.48 -3.64 -14.24
C TYR A 22 -4.15 -5.14 -14.24
N LEU A 23 -4.57 -5.87 -13.20
CA LEU A 23 -4.44 -7.33 -13.10
C LEU A 23 -5.46 -8.08 -13.98
N GLY A 24 -6.28 -7.37 -14.75
CA GLY A 24 -7.22 -7.95 -15.71
C GLY A 24 -8.58 -8.30 -15.13
N HIS A 25 -8.93 -7.79 -13.95
CA HIS A 25 -10.29 -7.90 -13.41
C HIS A 25 -11.20 -6.78 -13.90
N ASN A 26 -12.51 -7.05 -13.92
CA ASN A 26 -13.51 -6.00 -14.12
C ASN A 26 -13.98 -5.50 -12.75
N VAL A 27 -13.75 -4.20 -12.47
CA VAL A 27 -14.01 -3.64 -11.14
C VAL A 27 -14.98 -2.48 -11.24
N GLU A 28 -16.09 -2.60 -10.51
CA GLU A 28 -17.07 -1.54 -10.29
C GLU A 28 -16.95 -1.03 -8.86
N ARG A 29 -17.07 0.27 -8.65
CA ARG A 29 -16.97 0.88 -7.33
C ARG A 29 -18.22 1.70 -7.02
N PHE A 30 -18.74 1.52 -5.80
CA PHE A 30 -19.78 2.32 -5.18
C PHE A 30 -19.19 3.08 -4.00
N SER A 31 -19.24 4.40 -4.04
CA SER A 31 -18.80 5.28 -2.94
C SER A 31 -19.93 5.67 -2.00
N SER A 32 -21.12 5.10 -2.18
CA SER A 32 -22.31 5.37 -1.39
C SER A 32 -23.04 4.08 -1.08
N ALA A 33 -23.40 3.89 0.17
CA ALA A 33 -24.21 2.76 0.60
C ALA A 33 -25.61 2.74 -0.06
N LYS A 34 -26.18 3.92 -0.30
CA LYS A 34 -27.47 4.06 -0.96
C LYS A 34 -27.40 3.50 -2.39
N ASP A 35 -26.42 3.95 -3.16
CA ASP A 35 -26.25 3.51 -4.54
C ASP A 35 -25.98 2.00 -4.61
N ALA A 36 -25.20 1.46 -3.65
CA ALA A 36 -24.96 0.03 -3.55
C ALA A 36 -26.25 -0.75 -3.27
N LEU A 37 -27.11 -0.29 -2.36
CA LEU A 37 -28.38 -0.93 -2.04
C LEU A 37 -29.36 -0.88 -3.21
N GLU A 38 -29.40 0.23 -3.94
CA GLU A 38 -30.24 0.38 -5.16
C GLU A 38 -29.78 -0.58 -6.28
N ASN A 39 -28.49 -0.95 -6.30
CA ASN A 39 -27.89 -1.84 -7.29
C ASN A 39 -27.62 -3.27 -6.76
N ILE A 40 -28.20 -3.65 -5.62
CA ILE A 40 -27.89 -4.90 -4.92
C ILE A 40 -28.07 -6.15 -5.80
N ASP A 41 -29.03 -6.16 -6.69
CA ASP A 41 -29.30 -7.28 -7.60
C ASP A 41 -28.18 -7.47 -8.64
N ALA A 42 -27.52 -6.40 -9.06
CA ALA A 42 -26.34 -6.47 -9.92
C ALA A 42 -25.09 -6.90 -9.12
N ILE A 43 -24.97 -6.42 -7.88
CA ILE A 43 -23.82 -6.69 -7.00
C ILE A 43 -23.76 -8.15 -6.60
N VAL A 44 -24.89 -8.81 -6.32
CA VAL A 44 -24.92 -10.22 -5.93
C VAL A 44 -24.57 -11.19 -7.07
N ASN A 45 -24.52 -10.70 -8.31
CA ASN A 45 -24.10 -11.47 -9.49
C ASN A 45 -22.60 -11.32 -9.79
N ARG A 46 -21.82 -10.73 -8.88
CA ARG A 46 -20.37 -10.60 -9.01
C ARG A 46 -19.66 -11.83 -8.45
N ASP A 47 -18.36 -11.92 -8.71
CA ASP A 47 -17.52 -13.01 -8.21
C ASP A 47 -17.01 -12.73 -6.78
N LEU A 48 -16.88 -11.45 -6.40
CA LEU A 48 -16.41 -11.02 -5.09
C LEU A 48 -16.83 -9.58 -4.78
N ILE A 49 -17.07 -9.32 -3.50
CA ILE A 49 -17.31 -7.96 -2.97
C ILE A 49 -16.22 -7.59 -1.97
N VAL A 50 -15.67 -6.37 -2.10
CA VAL A 50 -14.91 -5.69 -1.04
C VAL A 50 -15.84 -4.66 -0.41
N LEU A 51 -16.04 -4.73 0.90
CA LEU A 51 -17.07 -3.96 1.59
C LEU A 51 -16.49 -3.25 2.82
N ASP A 52 -16.65 -1.92 2.91
CA ASP A 52 -16.55 -1.23 4.19
C ASP A 52 -17.87 -1.30 4.95
N ILE A 53 -17.80 -1.60 6.23
CA ILE A 53 -18.97 -1.62 7.12
C ILE A 53 -19.25 -0.23 7.66
N ILE A 54 -18.22 0.60 7.82
CA ILE A 54 -18.32 1.97 8.33
C ILE A 54 -18.32 2.92 7.14
N MET A 55 -19.51 3.26 6.65
CA MET A 55 -19.70 4.23 5.58
C MET A 55 -20.58 5.39 6.06
N GLU A 56 -20.32 6.59 5.56
CA GLU A 56 -21.12 7.76 5.90
C GLU A 56 -22.57 7.58 5.45
N ARG A 57 -23.51 7.98 6.32
CA ARG A 57 -24.93 8.05 5.94
C ARG A 57 -25.19 9.31 5.15
N PRO A 58 -26.10 9.27 4.16
CA PRO A 58 -26.63 10.47 3.55
C PRO A 58 -27.21 11.41 4.63
N ILE A 59 -27.05 12.72 4.43
CA ILE A 59 -27.46 13.78 5.35
C ILE A 59 -28.94 13.71 5.76
N ASP A 60 -29.77 13.11 4.95
CA ASP A 60 -31.22 12.97 5.18
C ASP A 60 -31.59 11.95 6.30
N ALA A 61 -30.63 11.16 6.78
CA ALA A 61 -30.86 10.14 7.82
C ALA A 61 -30.49 10.59 9.24
N GLN A 62 -30.30 11.90 9.48
CA GLN A 62 -29.80 12.45 10.76
C GLN A 62 -30.75 12.30 11.96
N ASN A 63 -31.93 11.72 11.82
CA ASN A 63 -32.89 11.50 12.91
C ASN A 63 -32.83 10.13 13.61
N ALA A 64 -31.91 9.24 13.21
CA ALA A 64 -31.68 7.97 13.89
C ALA A 64 -30.40 8.08 14.74
N GLY A 65 -30.55 7.92 16.05
CA GLY A 65 -29.48 8.13 17.05
C GLY A 65 -28.15 7.42 16.74
N ILE A 66 -27.14 7.68 17.56
CA ILE A 66 -25.71 7.30 17.45
C ILE A 66 -25.43 5.84 17.03
N SER A 67 -26.36 4.94 17.20
CA SER A 67 -26.33 3.54 16.72
C SER A 67 -26.38 3.40 15.18
N GLY A 68 -26.66 4.46 14.45
CA GLY A 68 -26.98 4.40 13.02
C GLY A 68 -25.78 4.41 12.07
N VAL A 69 -24.59 4.86 12.48
CA VAL A 69 -23.40 4.96 11.60
C VAL A 69 -22.77 3.59 11.33
N LEU A 70 -22.88 2.67 12.29
CA LEU A 70 -22.31 1.32 12.19
C LEU A 70 -23.19 0.33 11.37
N THR A 71 -24.34 0.75 10.88
CA THR A 71 -25.34 -0.17 10.32
C THR A 71 -25.37 -0.23 8.81
N THR A 72 -24.89 0.79 8.11
CA THR A 72 -25.14 0.90 6.64
C THR A 72 -24.42 -0.20 5.84
N GLY A 73 -23.15 -0.42 6.11
CA GLY A 73 -22.41 -1.52 5.47
C GLY A 73 -22.91 -2.90 5.92
N MET A 74 -23.43 -3.03 7.15
CA MET A 74 -24.06 -4.27 7.62
C MET A 74 -25.40 -4.53 6.95
N GLU A 75 -26.18 -3.51 6.60
CA GLU A 75 -27.39 -3.67 5.79
C GLU A 75 -27.08 -4.23 4.41
N ILE A 76 -26.00 -3.74 3.78
CA ILE A 76 -25.52 -4.28 2.51
C ILE A 76 -25.08 -5.74 2.69
N TYR A 77 -24.27 -6.02 3.71
CA TYR A 77 -23.79 -7.36 4.02
C TYR A 77 -24.96 -8.34 4.16
N GLN A 78 -25.96 -8.01 4.97
CA GLN A 78 -27.14 -8.83 5.20
C GLN A 78 -27.96 -9.01 3.93
N SER A 79 -28.13 -7.95 3.13
CA SER A 79 -28.85 -8.00 1.86
C SER A 79 -28.15 -8.93 0.86
N VAL A 80 -26.83 -8.87 0.79
CA VAL A 80 -26.04 -9.80 -0.03
C VAL A 80 -26.21 -11.24 0.47
N ARG A 81 -26.07 -11.49 1.76
CA ARG A 81 -26.18 -12.85 2.34
C ARG A 81 -27.57 -13.46 2.17
N THR A 82 -28.60 -12.64 2.20
CA THR A 82 -29.98 -13.09 1.96
C THR A 82 -30.18 -13.53 0.50
N LYS A 83 -29.59 -12.85 -0.44
CA LYS A 83 -29.72 -13.14 -1.88
C LYS A 83 -28.70 -14.16 -2.39
N HIS A 84 -27.49 -14.13 -1.85
CA HIS A 84 -26.39 -15.00 -2.25
C HIS A 84 -25.50 -15.38 -1.04
N SER A 85 -25.81 -16.51 -0.41
CA SER A 85 -25.18 -16.95 0.85
C SER A 85 -23.69 -17.29 0.75
N HIS A 86 -23.19 -17.65 -0.44
CA HIS A 86 -21.81 -18.12 -0.66
C HIS A 86 -20.91 -17.14 -1.43
N LEU A 87 -21.42 -15.95 -1.75
CA LEU A 87 -20.63 -14.95 -2.46
C LEU A 87 -19.44 -14.53 -1.58
N PRO A 88 -18.20 -14.60 -2.05
CA PRO A 88 -17.04 -14.14 -1.30
C PRO A 88 -17.14 -12.67 -0.97
N ILE A 89 -17.01 -12.31 0.31
CA ILE A 89 -16.96 -10.93 0.78
C ILE A 89 -15.66 -10.71 1.56
N ILE A 90 -14.89 -9.70 1.15
CA ILE A 90 -13.81 -9.16 1.95
C ILE A 90 -14.33 -7.91 2.64
N VAL A 91 -14.48 -7.98 3.95
CA VAL A 91 -14.81 -6.81 4.76
C VAL A 91 -13.52 -6.08 5.09
N HIS A 92 -13.32 -4.89 4.52
CA HIS A 92 -12.17 -4.04 4.73
C HIS A 92 -12.61 -2.78 5.48
N SER A 93 -12.49 -2.79 6.81
CA SER A 93 -13.12 -1.77 7.64
C SER A 93 -12.27 -1.34 8.84
N ALA A 94 -12.50 -0.12 9.29
CA ALA A 94 -11.89 0.45 10.49
C ALA A 94 -12.62 0.10 11.81
N THR A 95 -13.58 -0.83 11.78
CA THR A 95 -14.31 -1.21 12.99
C THR A 95 -13.40 -1.86 14.04
N THR A 96 -13.60 -1.49 15.30
CA THR A 96 -12.98 -2.10 16.48
C THR A 96 -13.98 -2.90 17.31
N ASP A 97 -15.23 -3.03 16.86
CA ASP A 97 -16.26 -3.82 17.55
C ASP A 97 -15.95 -5.32 17.43
N THR A 98 -15.47 -5.89 18.53
CA THR A 98 -15.10 -7.31 18.60
C THR A 98 -16.29 -8.25 18.41
N GLY A 99 -17.50 -7.84 18.80
CA GLY A 99 -18.72 -8.62 18.59
C GLY A 99 -19.04 -8.75 17.10
N LEU A 100 -18.92 -7.63 16.37
CA LEU A 100 -19.13 -7.57 14.94
C LEU A 100 -18.05 -8.34 14.17
N VAL A 101 -16.79 -8.17 14.53
CA VAL A 101 -15.67 -8.93 13.92
C VAL A 101 -15.86 -10.43 14.13
N ASN A 102 -16.26 -10.86 15.33
CA ASN A 102 -16.54 -12.27 15.62
C ASN A 102 -17.75 -12.81 14.83
N LEU A 103 -18.77 -11.99 14.62
CA LEU A 103 -19.93 -12.37 13.80
C LEU A 103 -19.49 -12.63 12.35
N LEU A 104 -18.75 -11.69 11.76
CA LEU A 104 -18.26 -11.78 10.38
C LEU A 104 -17.29 -12.96 10.18
N SER A 105 -16.43 -13.22 11.17
CA SER A 105 -15.46 -14.32 11.12
C SER A 105 -16.08 -15.72 11.22
N ARG A 106 -17.36 -15.84 11.59
CA ARG A 106 -18.09 -17.11 11.59
C ARG A 106 -18.65 -17.50 10.23
N ASP A 107 -18.72 -16.53 9.32
CA ASP A 107 -19.14 -16.79 7.95
C ASP A 107 -17.94 -17.28 7.13
N PRO A 108 -17.96 -18.53 6.62
CA PRO A 108 -16.83 -19.11 5.89
C PRO A 108 -16.56 -18.43 4.55
N TYR A 109 -17.49 -17.62 4.05
CA TYR A 109 -17.35 -16.86 2.81
C TYR A 109 -17.02 -15.38 3.07
N THR A 110 -16.68 -15.04 4.31
CA THR A 110 -16.29 -13.67 4.69
C THR A 110 -14.88 -13.66 5.25
N THR A 111 -14.05 -12.78 4.73
CA THR A 111 -12.71 -12.46 5.28
C THR A 111 -12.74 -11.05 5.83
N PHE A 112 -12.40 -10.88 7.11
CA PHE A 112 -12.26 -9.54 7.71
C PHE A 112 -10.83 -9.06 7.63
N LEU A 113 -10.64 -7.83 7.14
CA LEU A 113 -9.38 -7.10 7.09
C LEU A 113 -9.55 -5.76 7.82
N SER A 114 -8.82 -5.57 8.89
CA SER A 114 -8.85 -4.30 9.63
C SER A 114 -8.04 -3.22 8.92
N LYS A 115 -8.64 -2.07 8.65
CA LYS A 115 -7.93 -0.86 8.16
C LYS A 115 -6.87 -0.38 9.17
N TRP A 116 -7.06 -0.65 10.46
CA TRP A 116 -6.10 -0.28 11.52
C TRP A 116 -4.82 -1.10 11.50
N SER A 117 -4.86 -2.34 11.01
CA SER A 117 -3.64 -3.13 10.82
C SER A 117 -2.81 -2.68 9.63
N SER A 118 -3.27 -1.65 8.92
CA SER A 118 -2.64 -1.07 7.72
C SER A 118 -2.16 -2.15 6.75
N PRO A 119 -3.05 -3.06 6.27
CA PRO A 119 -2.65 -4.04 5.28
C PRO A 119 -2.14 -3.31 4.05
N SER A 120 -1.04 -3.77 3.49
CA SER A 120 -0.56 -3.20 2.23
C SER A 120 -1.58 -3.48 1.12
N LEU A 121 -1.54 -2.66 0.08
CA LEU A 121 -2.37 -2.89 -1.11
C LEU A 121 -2.20 -4.32 -1.67
N ALA A 122 -0.96 -4.83 -1.65
CA ALA A 122 -0.67 -6.19 -2.09
C ALA A 122 -1.27 -7.27 -1.17
N ASP A 123 -1.36 -7.01 0.15
CA ASP A 123 -2.02 -7.96 1.07
C ASP A 123 -3.53 -8.02 0.79
N VAL A 124 -4.16 -6.87 0.52
CA VAL A 124 -5.58 -6.82 0.13
C VAL A 124 -5.80 -7.56 -1.17
N ILE A 125 -4.97 -7.30 -2.20
CA ILE A 125 -5.04 -8.00 -3.49
C ILE A 125 -4.85 -9.51 -3.32
N SER A 126 -3.84 -9.94 -2.55
CA SER A 126 -3.59 -11.37 -2.29
C SER A 126 -4.80 -12.06 -1.64
N ARG A 127 -5.49 -11.37 -0.71
CA ARG A 127 -6.71 -11.90 -0.09
C ARG A 127 -7.88 -11.98 -1.08
N ILE A 128 -8.00 -11.00 -1.97
CA ILE A 128 -8.99 -11.01 -3.06
C ILE A 128 -8.74 -12.22 -3.98
N GLU A 129 -7.50 -12.40 -4.45
CA GLU A 129 -7.13 -13.53 -5.31
C GLU A 129 -7.36 -14.87 -4.62
N ALA A 130 -7.00 -15.00 -3.34
CA ALA A 130 -7.25 -16.21 -2.56
C ALA A 130 -8.76 -16.52 -2.44
N ALA A 131 -9.59 -15.51 -2.17
CA ALA A 131 -11.04 -15.65 -2.09
C ALA A 131 -11.69 -16.03 -3.42
N LEU A 132 -11.10 -15.61 -4.54
CA LEU A 132 -11.50 -15.99 -5.90
C LEU A 132 -10.99 -17.38 -6.32
N GLY A 133 -10.22 -18.08 -5.47
CA GLY A 133 -9.58 -19.35 -5.83
C GLY A 133 -8.50 -19.21 -6.92
N ILE A 134 -8.06 -17.99 -7.18
CA ILE A 134 -6.98 -17.71 -8.11
C ILE A 134 -5.69 -18.06 -7.36
N LYS A 135 -4.85 -18.93 -7.91
CA LYS A 135 -3.49 -19.09 -7.39
C LYS A 135 -2.83 -17.73 -7.46
N SER A 136 -2.51 -17.17 -6.29
CA SER A 136 -1.93 -15.84 -6.17
C SER A 136 -0.85 -15.67 -7.22
N SER A 137 -1.13 -14.87 -8.22
CA SER A 137 -0.11 -14.22 -9.00
C SER A 137 0.38 -13.06 -8.13
N ILE A 138 1.14 -13.39 -7.06
CA ILE A 138 1.91 -12.33 -6.39
C ILE A 138 2.59 -11.61 -7.53
N PRO A 139 2.25 -10.35 -7.83
CA PRO A 139 2.90 -9.66 -8.91
C PRO A 139 4.39 -9.74 -8.64
N PRO A 140 5.21 -10.05 -9.64
CA PRO A 140 6.65 -10.18 -9.42
C PRO A 140 7.12 -8.95 -8.65
N PRO A 141 8.03 -9.13 -7.69
CA PRO A 141 8.50 -8.05 -6.85
C PRO A 141 8.97 -6.89 -7.74
N ARG A 142 8.30 -5.76 -7.63
CA ARG A 142 8.57 -4.57 -8.42
C ARG A 142 9.14 -3.50 -7.51
N ALA A 143 10.45 -3.38 -7.51
CA ALA A 143 11.18 -2.47 -6.66
C ALA A 143 11.20 -1.05 -7.25
N PHE A 144 11.04 -0.05 -6.40
CA PHE A 144 11.31 1.35 -6.70
C PHE A 144 12.56 1.78 -5.93
N ILE A 145 13.52 2.43 -6.59
CA ILE A 145 14.70 3.02 -5.95
C ILE A 145 14.51 4.52 -5.85
N VAL A 146 14.40 4.99 -4.60
CA VAL A 146 14.45 6.40 -4.25
C VAL A 146 15.88 6.77 -3.92
N HIS A 147 16.41 7.83 -4.53
CA HIS A 147 17.80 8.24 -4.33
C HIS A 147 17.99 9.75 -4.42
N GLY A 148 19.07 10.23 -3.79
CA GLY A 148 19.54 11.61 -3.91
C GLY A 148 20.56 11.78 -5.05
N HIS A 149 21.70 12.40 -4.73
CA HIS A 149 22.75 12.68 -5.71
C HIS A 149 23.82 11.59 -5.85
N ASP A 150 23.87 10.61 -4.96
CA ASP A 150 24.87 9.54 -4.98
C ASP A 150 24.52 8.48 -6.07
N GLU A 151 25.00 8.78 -7.28
CA GLU A 151 24.82 7.91 -8.43
C GLU A 151 25.50 6.55 -8.26
N GLU A 152 26.65 6.51 -7.58
CA GLU A 152 27.39 5.27 -7.34
C GLU A 152 26.57 4.30 -6.49
N THR A 153 26.07 4.77 -5.36
CA THR A 153 25.25 3.92 -4.46
C THR A 153 23.93 3.52 -5.14
N LYS A 154 23.27 4.42 -5.87
CA LYS A 154 22.08 4.10 -6.66
C LYS A 154 22.34 2.95 -7.64
N LEU A 155 23.41 3.05 -8.43
CA LEU A 155 23.76 2.02 -9.41
C LEU A 155 24.16 0.71 -8.76
N ALA A 156 24.86 0.74 -7.61
CA ALA A 156 25.19 -0.45 -6.83
C ALA A 156 23.94 -1.15 -6.34
N VAL A 157 22.93 -0.41 -5.82
CA VAL A 157 21.64 -0.97 -5.43
C VAL A 157 20.92 -1.57 -6.63
N LYS A 158 20.81 -0.85 -7.76
CA LYS A 158 20.20 -1.37 -8.99
C LYS A 158 20.85 -2.68 -9.41
N ASN A 159 22.17 -2.70 -9.48
CA ASN A 159 22.94 -3.89 -9.87
C ASN A 159 22.71 -5.06 -8.92
N TYR A 160 22.74 -4.81 -7.61
CA TYR A 160 22.52 -5.84 -6.60
C TYR A 160 21.13 -6.47 -6.72
N LEU A 161 20.09 -5.66 -6.86
CA LEU A 161 18.71 -6.14 -7.01
C LEU A 161 18.54 -6.99 -8.28
N GLN A 162 19.06 -6.51 -9.43
CA GLN A 162 18.89 -7.21 -10.71
C GLN A 162 19.80 -8.43 -10.85
N ASN A 163 21.09 -8.29 -10.56
CA ASN A 163 22.09 -9.29 -10.92
C ASN A 163 22.37 -10.28 -9.79
N THR A 164 22.26 -9.87 -8.52
CA THR A 164 22.47 -10.76 -7.37
C THR A 164 21.16 -11.37 -6.90
N LEU A 165 20.13 -10.55 -6.65
CA LEU A 165 18.84 -11.03 -6.16
C LEU A 165 17.87 -11.48 -7.26
N LYS A 166 18.23 -11.29 -8.54
CA LYS A 166 17.41 -11.69 -9.70
C LYS A 166 16.01 -11.08 -9.73
N LEU A 167 15.83 -9.91 -9.13
CA LEU A 167 14.60 -9.17 -9.22
C LEU A 167 14.44 -8.55 -10.62
N PRO A 168 13.19 -8.28 -11.07
CA PRO A 168 12.95 -7.45 -12.24
C PRO A 168 13.65 -6.10 -12.13
N GLU A 169 13.87 -5.44 -13.26
CA GLU A 169 14.48 -4.12 -13.29
C GLU A 169 13.74 -3.14 -12.38
N PRO A 170 14.42 -2.55 -11.38
CA PRO A 170 13.79 -1.62 -10.47
C PRO A 170 13.43 -0.30 -11.17
N ILE A 171 12.36 0.32 -10.73
CA ILE A 171 11.95 1.62 -11.22
C ILE A 171 12.85 2.69 -10.58
N ILE A 172 13.45 3.51 -11.42
CA ILE A 172 14.17 4.73 -11.03
C ILE A 172 13.50 5.89 -11.78
N LEU A 173 13.01 6.88 -11.05
CA LEU A 173 12.09 7.88 -11.61
C LEU A 173 12.64 8.63 -12.81
N HIS A 174 13.93 9.08 -12.75
CA HIS A 174 14.51 9.84 -13.83
C HIS A 174 14.81 9.02 -15.10
N GLU A 175 14.87 7.70 -15.00
CA GLU A 175 15.01 6.77 -16.14
C GLU A 175 13.67 6.54 -16.87
N GLN A 176 12.55 6.95 -16.27
CA GLN A 176 11.22 6.75 -16.86
C GLN A 176 10.83 7.90 -17.81
N PRO A 177 10.06 7.64 -18.86
CA PRO A 177 9.56 8.69 -19.77
C PRO A 177 8.59 9.64 -19.05
N ASN A 178 8.62 10.93 -19.42
CA ASN A 178 7.77 11.95 -18.77
C ASN A 178 6.31 11.90 -19.23
N LEU A 179 6.05 11.51 -20.46
CA LEU A 179 4.70 11.38 -21.06
C LEU A 179 3.78 12.61 -20.83
N GLY A 180 4.37 13.81 -20.78
CA GLY A 180 3.65 15.07 -20.55
C GLY A 180 3.19 15.29 -19.11
N ARG A 181 3.57 14.45 -18.16
CA ARG A 181 3.22 14.56 -16.73
C ARG A 181 4.17 15.49 -15.99
N THR A 182 3.68 16.08 -14.91
CA THR A 182 4.53 16.73 -13.91
C THR A 182 5.39 15.70 -13.19
N VAL A 183 6.46 16.15 -12.52
CA VAL A 183 7.35 15.24 -11.77
C VAL A 183 6.60 14.46 -10.71
N ILE A 184 5.66 15.12 -10.01
CA ILE A 184 4.87 14.47 -8.95
C ILE A 184 3.89 13.42 -9.53
N GLU A 185 3.17 13.74 -10.58
CA GLU A 185 2.27 12.79 -11.24
C GLU A 185 3.01 11.57 -11.81
N LYS A 186 4.21 11.81 -12.37
CA LYS A 186 5.10 10.75 -12.83
C LYS A 186 5.54 9.85 -11.66
N PHE A 187 5.93 10.45 -10.54
CA PHE A 187 6.31 9.73 -9.34
C PHE A 187 5.17 8.87 -8.81
N GLU A 188 4.00 9.45 -8.57
CA GLU A 188 2.81 8.76 -8.09
C GLU A 188 2.41 7.58 -8.99
N HIS A 189 2.42 7.81 -10.30
CA HIS A 189 2.10 6.77 -11.27
C HIS A 189 3.04 5.56 -11.19
N HIS A 190 4.35 5.79 -11.10
CA HIS A 190 5.32 4.70 -11.04
C HIS A 190 5.42 4.07 -9.65
N ALA A 191 5.25 4.88 -8.58
CA ALA A 191 5.21 4.39 -7.21
C ALA A 191 4.02 3.45 -6.97
N ALA A 192 2.84 3.78 -7.52
CA ALA A 192 1.64 2.92 -7.45
C ALA A 192 1.83 1.54 -8.11
N GLN A 193 2.79 1.41 -9.02
CA GLN A 193 3.12 0.13 -9.67
C GLN A 193 4.14 -0.70 -8.88
N SER A 194 4.66 -0.18 -7.77
CA SER A 194 5.73 -0.80 -7.00
C SER A 194 5.19 -1.44 -5.73
N ASN A 195 5.73 -2.58 -5.36
CA ASN A 195 5.40 -3.29 -4.12
C ASN A 195 6.58 -3.42 -3.17
N LEU A 196 7.73 -2.86 -3.55
CA LEU A 196 8.94 -2.74 -2.75
C LEU A 196 9.53 -1.34 -2.96
N ALA A 197 10.07 -0.71 -1.91
CA ALA A 197 10.77 0.55 -1.98
C ALA A 197 12.16 0.46 -1.33
N PHE A 198 13.20 0.83 -2.09
CA PHE A 198 14.57 0.93 -1.62
C PHE A 198 14.95 2.41 -1.54
N ILE A 199 15.04 2.94 -0.34
CA ILE A 199 15.27 4.35 -0.06
C ILE A 199 16.75 4.55 0.27
N VAL A 200 17.49 5.15 -0.65
CA VAL A 200 18.92 5.43 -0.49
C VAL A 200 19.11 6.78 0.18
N LEU A 201 19.51 6.76 1.43
CA LEU A 201 19.73 7.92 2.27
C LEU A 201 21.23 8.24 2.31
N THR A 202 21.64 9.31 1.64
CA THR A 202 23.00 9.77 1.53
C THR A 202 23.15 11.21 2.03
N PRO A 203 24.35 11.62 2.51
CA PRO A 203 24.57 12.96 3.06
C PRO A 203 24.67 14.03 1.97
N ASP A 204 23.60 14.22 1.20
CA ASP A 204 23.57 15.07 0.01
C ASP A 204 23.56 16.57 0.33
N ASP A 205 22.69 16.98 1.27
CA ASP A 205 22.47 18.38 1.61
C ASP A 205 23.23 18.79 2.87
N LYS A 206 23.86 19.97 2.85
CA LYS A 206 24.44 20.58 4.05
C LYS A 206 23.37 21.32 4.83
N ILE A 207 23.33 21.10 6.14
CA ILE A 207 22.53 21.93 7.05
C ILE A 207 23.40 23.12 7.46
N ALA A 208 22.99 24.34 7.10
CA ALA A 208 23.63 25.55 7.58
C ALA A 208 23.33 25.71 9.07
N ASP A 209 24.35 25.61 9.90
CA ASP A 209 24.25 25.96 11.31
C ASP A 209 24.74 27.42 11.47
N ALA A 210 23.81 28.32 11.80
CA ALA A 210 24.10 29.75 11.93
C ALA A 210 25.11 30.07 13.04
N ASN A 211 25.42 29.12 13.92
CA ASN A 211 26.25 29.33 15.12
C ASN A 211 27.52 28.46 15.16
N SER A 212 27.81 27.63 14.15
CA SER A 212 29.01 26.81 14.17
C SER A 212 29.90 27.03 12.96
N SER A 213 31.20 27.22 13.23
CA SER A 213 32.27 27.28 12.24
C SER A 213 32.74 25.89 11.73
N ASN A 214 32.05 24.82 12.15
CA ASN A 214 32.35 23.44 11.77
C ASN A 214 31.49 22.98 10.60
N ASP A 215 32.04 22.08 9.78
CA ASP A 215 31.36 21.42 8.66
C ASP A 215 29.95 20.96 9.11
N GLY A 216 28.93 21.70 8.62
CA GLY A 216 27.55 21.53 9.08
C GLY A 216 27.08 20.08 8.94
N LYS A 217 26.20 19.66 9.83
CA LYS A 217 25.50 18.38 9.74
C LYS A 217 24.98 18.18 8.32
N ARG A 218 25.02 16.96 7.85
CA ARG A 218 24.49 16.61 6.53
C ARG A 218 23.20 15.81 6.67
N ARG A 219 22.30 15.97 5.73
CA ARG A 219 21.03 15.26 5.67
C ARG A 219 20.77 14.68 4.28
N ALA A 220 19.86 13.74 4.23
CA ALA A 220 19.32 13.25 2.97
C ALA A 220 18.58 14.41 2.24
N ARG A 221 18.57 14.35 0.92
CA ARG A 221 17.84 15.33 0.08
C ARG A 221 16.37 15.37 0.46
N GLN A 222 15.77 16.55 0.49
CA GLN A 222 14.38 16.76 0.88
C GLN A 222 13.38 15.92 0.06
N ASN A 223 13.62 15.78 -1.25
CA ASN A 223 12.76 14.95 -2.10
C ASN A 223 12.79 13.48 -1.71
N VAL A 224 13.96 12.96 -1.31
CA VAL A 224 14.08 11.56 -0.82
C VAL A 224 13.24 11.35 0.44
N ILE A 225 13.22 12.33 1.34
CA ILE A 225 12.38 12.26 2.56
C ILE A 225 10.89 12.34 2.22
N PHE A 226 10.50 13.19 1.26
CA PHE A 226 9.13 13.28 0.76
C PHE A 226 8.67 11.94 0.15
N GLU A 227 9.47 11.37 -0.74
CA GLU A 227 9.19 10.09 -1.40
C GLU A 227 9.15 8.92 -0.40
N LEU A 228 10.03 8.91 0.62
CA LEU A 228 9.96 7.98 1.74
C LEU A 228 8.63 8.09 2.48
N GLY A 229 8.17 9.33 2.80
CA GLY A 229 6.87 9.56 3.43
C GLY A 229 5.70 9.00 2.62
N PHE A 230 5.74 9.16 1.30
CA PHE A 230 4.77 8.59 0.40
C PHE A 230 4.74 7.05 0.48
N PHE A 231 5.90 6.39 0.40
CA PHE A 231 5.97 4.93 0.51
C PHE A 231 5.57 4.41 1.88
N LEU A 232 5.88 5.12 2.96
CA LEU A 232 5.40 4.76 4.31
C LEU A 232 3.87 4.79 4.40
N GLY A 233 3.23 5.71 3.67
CA GLY A 233 1.76 5.78 3.57
C GLY A 233 1.15 4.71 2.68
N THR A 234 1.78 4.39 1.56
CA THR A 234 1.21 3.49 0.53
C THR A 234 1.56 2.02 0.72
N LEU A 235 2.80 1.70 1.09
CA LEU A 235 3.24 0.31 1.33
C LEU A 235 3.03 -0.12 2.79
N GLY A 236 2.83 0.82 3.72
CA GLY A 236 2.67 0.55 5.14
C GLY A 236 3.99 0.35 5.90
N ARG A 237 4.05 0.91 7.10
CA ARG A 237 5.28 0.92 7.94
C ARG A 237 5.68 -0.47 8.43
N SER A 238 4.71 -1.34 8.71
CA SER A 238 4.91 -2.66 9.35
C SER A 238 5.06 -3.80 8.36
N THR A 239 5.03 -3.52 7.05
CA THR A 239 5.02 -4.59 6.02
C THR A 239 6.39 -5.15 5.69
N GLY A 240 7.47 -4.51 6.15
CA GLY A 240 8.84 -4.85 5.76
C GLY A 240 9.22 -4.51 4.31
N ARG A 241 8.30 -3.90 3.54
CA ARG A 241 8.48 -3.63 2.09
C ARG A 241 9.28 -2.38 1.78
N ILE A 242 9.68 -1.63 2.82
CA ILE A 242 10.48 -0.41 2.70
C ILE A 242 11.85 -0.65 3.30
N PHE A 243 12.87 -0.60 2.46
CA PHE A 243 14.26 -0.82 2.81
C PHE A 243 14.97 0.52 2.92
N LEU A 244 15.36 0.92 4.13
CA LEU A 244 16.12 2.14 4.35
C LEU A 244 17.62 1.83 4.29
N LEU A 245 18.26 2.22 3.20
CA LEU A 245 19.70 2.04 2.97
C LEU A 245 20.40 3.36 3.27
N HIS A 246 21.22 3.42 4.33
CA HIS A 246 21.95 4.65 4.64
C HIS A 246 23.46 4.51 4.41
N LYS A 247 24.07 5.58 3.94
CA LYS A 247 25.53 5.68 3.72
C LYS A 247 26.09 6.86 4.50
N GLY A 248 26.98 6.56 5.45
CA GLY A 248 27.66 7.56 6.24
C GLY A 248 26.80 8.27 7.29
N PRO A 249 27.40 9.22 8.02
CA PRO A 249 26.68 9.96 9.03
C PRO A 249 25.74 10.99 8.39
N LEU A 250 24.45 10.93 8.74
CA LEU A 250 23.46 11.90 8.33
C LEU A 250 22.45 12.17 9.44
N ASP A 251 21.90 13.38 9.44
CA ASP A 251 20.82 13.78 10.33
C ASP A 251 19.49 13.28 9.74
N LEU A 252 18.81 12.44 10.49
CA LEU A 252 17.54 11.83 10.08
C LEU A 252 16.38 12.48 10.84
N PRO A 253 15.17 12.53 10.24
CA PRO A 253 13.98 12.96 10.95
C PRO A 253 13.76 12.13 12.21
N SER A 254 13.43 12.80 13.35
CA SER A 254 13.21 12.15 14.65
C SER A 254 12.15 11.06 14.62
N ASP A 255 11.12 11.24 13.79
CA ASP A 255 9.98 10.32 13.65
C ASP A 255 10.33 9.00 12.94
N LEU A 256 11.52 8.94 12.35
CA LEU A 256 12.11 7.72 11.80
C LEU A 256 12.98 6.98 12.81
N SER A 257 13.16 7.52 14.04
CA SER A 257 13.88 6.84 15.12
C SER A 257 13.18 5.51 15.46
N GLY A 258 13.96 4.41 15.48
CA GLY A 258 13.42 3.06 15.70
C GLY A 258 13.10 2.26 14.43
N VAL A 259 13.15 2.86 13.26
CA VAL A 259 13.13 2.12 11.98
C VAL A 259 14.49 1.45 11.77
N ILE A 260 14.49 0.21 11.33
CA ILE A 260 15.73 -0.52 11.04
C ILE A 260 16.36 0.00 9.75
N TYR A 261 17.57 0.54 9.88
CA TYR A 261 18.38 0.96 8.73
C TYR A 261 19.38 -0.12 8.36
N ILE A 262 19.62 -0.26 7.07
CA ILE A 262 20.70 -1.09 6.54
C ILE A 262 21.86 -0.18 6.16
N ASP A 263 22.98 -0.32 6.86
CA ASP A 263 24.19 0.46 6.58
C ASP A 263 24.87 -0.08 5.32
N VAL A 264 24.99 0.78 4.32
CA VAL A 264 25.67 0.52 3.04
C VAL A 264 26.94 1.34 2.86
N THR A 265 27.48 1.89 3.94
CA THR A 265 28.72 2.70 3.92
C THR A 265 29.89 1.93 3.31
N ASN A 266 29.98 0.64 3.61
CA ASN A 266 31.01 -0.27 3.07
C ASN A 266 30.62 -0.95 1.75
N GLY A 267 29.60 -0.42 1.07
CA GLY A 267 29.06 -0.95 -0.17
C GLY A 267 27.80 -1.81 0.02
N VAL A 268 26.97 -1.87 -1.02
CA VAL A 268 25.71 -2.61 -1.02
C VAL A 268 25.94 -4.12 -0.91
N GLU A 269 26.98 -4.65 -1.54
CA GLU A 269 27.34 -6.07 -1.46
C GLU A 269 27.69 -6.50 -0.03
N ALA A 270 28.37 -5.64 0.74
CA ALA A 270 28.70 -5.93 2.15
C ALA A 270 27.44 -6.02 3.03
N ALA A 271 26.39 -5.28 2.70
CA ALA A 271 25.09 -5.32 3.36
C ALA A 271 24.13 -6.38 2.77
N GLY A 272 24.55 -7.05 1.71
CA GLY A 272 23.71 -7.87 0.85
C GLY A 272 22.98 -8.98 1.57
N GLU A 273 23.63 -9.68 2.49
CA GLU A 273 23.00 -10.77 3.27
C GLU A 273 21.85 -10.26 4.14
N LYS A 274 21.97 -9.04 4.70
CA LYS A 274 20.89 -8.41 5.46
C LYS A 274 19.73 -8.05 4.56
N ILE A 275 20.00 -7.43 3.40
CA ILE A 275 18.98 -7.11 2.40
C ILE A 275 18.26 -8.38 1.94
N ARG A 276 18.99 -9.44 1.65
CA ARG A 276 18.42 -10.73 1.20
C ARG A 276 17.47 -11.33 2.23
N LYS A 277 17.87 -11.39 3.50
CA LYS A 277 17.06 -11.95 4.59
C LYS A 277 15.76 -11.18 4.79
N GLU A 278 15.82 -9.86 4.82
CA GLU A 278 14.63 -9.02 4.94
C GLU A 278 13.70 -9.21 3.74
N LEU A 279 14.25 -9.27 2.52
CA LEU A 279 13.48 -9.47 1.30
C LEU A 279 12.80 -10.86 1.27
N GLU A 280 13.49 -11.91 1.66
CA GLU A 280 12.91 -13.26 1.74
C GLU A 280 11.73 -13.32 2.71
N HIS A 281 11.79 -12.56 3.81
CA HIS A 281 10.68 -12.48 4.76
C HIS A 281 9.44 -11.82 4.15
N VAL A 282 9.64 -10.84 3.28
CA VAL A 282 8.57 -10.07 2.62
C VAL A 282 7.96 -10.80 1.42
N LEU A 283 8.71 -11.67 0.76
CA LEU A 283 8.28 -12.39 -0.45
C LEU A 283 7.65 -13.78 -0.15
N ARG A 284 7.65 -14.21 1.09
CA ARG A 284 6.96 -15.44 1.55
C ARG A 284 5.49 -15.17 1.82
#